data_dea2fc8dcd1163be25be695b1d761914
#
_entry.id   dea2fc8dcd1163be25be695b1d761914
#
_cell.length_a   1.000
_cell.length_b   1.000
_cell.length_c   1.000
_cell.angle_alpha   90.00
_cell.angle_beta   90.00
_cell.angle_gamma   90.00
#
_symmetry.space_group_name_H-M   'P 1'
#
loop_
_entity.id
_entity.type
_entity.pdbx_description
1 polymer ?
#
loop_
_entity_poly.entity_id
_entity_poly.type
_entity_poly.pdbx_seq_one_letter_code
_entity_poly.pdbx_strand_id
1 'polypeptide(L)'
;MADAKSAKLILNESEYDLPILSPTAGPDVLDIRKLYGQADVFTYDPGFTSTASCDSTITYIDGDKGELWYRGYPIEQLAAKSNYLEVCYLLLYGELPSAEQMNDFRTRVTRHTMVHEQMHNFFRGFRRDAHPMATMVGVVGAMSAFYHDSTDVNDPWQREVASIRLIAKLPTIAAMAYKYSIGQPFVYPQNDLDYASNFLNMCFSVPAEKYSVDPALAKAMDRICTLHADHEQNASTSTVRLAGSSGANPFACIAAGIACLWGPAHGGANQAALEMLQQIGTVDKIPEYIARAKDKDDPFRLMGFGHRVYKNFDPRAKVMKESADEVLDLLGIENNPTLQVAKELEKIALEDEYFVDRKLYPNVDFYSGIILSAMGFPTSMFTPIFALSRTVGWISQWKEMIADPQNKIGRPRQLYIGSDKRDYLDIAKR
;
A
#
# COMPACT_ATOMS: atom_id res chain seq x y z
N MET A 1 30.89 -21.09 18.34
CA MET A 1 30.39 -19.88 17.69
C MET A 1 30.76 -20.05 16.23
N ALA A 2 29.81 -20.08 15.32
CA ALA A 2 30.09 -20.07 13.89
C ALA A 2 30.88 -18.78 13.58
N ASP A 3 31.98 -18.88 12.81
CA ASP A 3 32.73 -17.71 12.39
C ASP A 3 31.78 -16.71 11.73
N ALA A 4 31.72 -15.48 12.28
CA ALA A 4 30.90 -14.43 11.74
C ALA A 4 31.35 -14.15 10.30
N LYS A 5 30.48 -14.35 9.33
CA LYS A 5 30.76 -14.03 7.92
C LYS A 5 31.12 -12.56 7.80
N SER A 6 32.16 -12.22 7.07
CA SER A 6 32.50 -10.82 6.73
C SER A 6 32.88 -10.70 5.26
N ALA A 7 32.65 -9.51 4.71
CA ALA A 7 33.17 -9.10 3.42
C ALA A 7 34.27 -8.06 3.62
N LYS A 8 35.25 -7.99 2.72
CA LYS A 8 36.34 -7.01 2.76
C LYS A 8 36.07 -5.89 1.75
N LEU A 9 36.16 -4.67 2.23
CA LEU A 9 36.17 -3.47 1.39
C LEU A 9 37.60 -2.93 1.36
N ILE A 10 38.17 -2.80 0.18
CA ILE A 10 39.51 -2.25 0.00
C ILE A 10 39.40 -0.83 -0.58
N LEU A 11 39.90 0.15 0.16
CA LEU A 11 39.97 1.53 -0.26
C LEU A 11 41.36 2.10 -0.01
N ASN A 12 42.01 2.61 -1.06
CA ASN A 12 43.34 3.24 -0.97
C ASN A 12 44.36 2.40 -0.15
N GLU A 13 44.48 1.11 -0.47
CA GLU A 13 45.37 0.14 0.19
C GLU A 13 44.96 -0.25 1.63
N SER A 14 43.91 0.32 2.19
CA SER A 14 43.36 -0.07 3.50
C SER A 14 42.24 -1.07 3.33
N GLU A 15 42.22 -2.09 4.19
CA GLU A 15 41.17 -3.12 4.24
C GLU A 15 40.20 -2.84 5.41
N TYR A 16 38.90 -2.97 5.14
CA TYR A 16 37.85 -2.81 6.12
C TYR A 16 36.95 -4.04 6.13
N ASP A 17 36.74 -4.64 7.28
CA ASP A 17 35.81 -5.74 7.44
C ASP A 17 34.39 -5.25 7.63
N LEU A 18 33.50 -5.71 6.75
CA LEU A 18 32.05 -5.44 6.81
C LEU A 18 31.32 -6.71 7.25
N PRO A 19 30.63 -6.71 8.41
CA PRO A 19 29.85 -7.86 8.84
C PRO A 19 28.78 -8.23 7.83
N ILE A 20 28.55 -9.53 7.64
CA ILE A 20 27.46 -10.07 6.83
C ILE A 20 26.36 -10.51 7.77
N LEU A 21 25.15 -9.98 7.55
CA LEU A 21 23.93 -10.38 8.21
C LEU A 21 23.17 -11.35 7.30
N SER A 22 22.91 -12.57 7.78
CA SER A 22 22.16 -13.58 7.03
C SER A 22 20.69 -13.59 7.50
N PRO A 23 19.72 -13.36 6.60
CA PRO A 23 18.31 -13.38 6.94
C PRO A 23 17.79 -14.82 7.04
N THR A 24 16.53 -14.96 7.51
CA THR A 24 15.79 -16.24 7.47
C THR A 24 15.48 -16.65 6.03
N ALA A 25 15.19 -15.68 5.16
CA ALA A 25 14.95 -15.88 3.74
C ALA A 25 15.48 -14.65 2.96
N GLY A 26 15.92 -14.87 1.71
CA GLY A 26 16.46 -13.81 0.86
C GLY A 26 17.99 -13.73 0.89
N PRO A 27 18.58 -12.69 0.27
CA PRO A 27 20.01 -12.51 0.16
C PRO A 27 20.67 -12.05 1.47
N ASP A 28 21.95 -12.38 1.64
CA ASP A 28 22.81 -11.82 2.71
C ASP A 28 22.94 -10.29 2.56
N VAL A 29 23.08 -9.58 3.68
CA VAL A 29 23.18 -8.12 3.75
C VAL A 29 24.52 -7.70 4.36
N LEU A 30 25.19 -6.69 3.78
CA LEU A 30 26.39 -6.08 4.33
C LEU A 30 26.01 -5.01 5.36
N ASP A 31 26.50 -5.15 6.59
CA ASP A 31 26.31 -4.14 7.64
C ASP A 31 27.29 -2.97 7.47
N ILE A 32 26.82 -1.87 6.93
CA ILE A 32 27.61 -0.66 6.65
C ILE A 32 27.51 0.41 7.76
N ARG A 33 26.84 0.13 8.88
CA ARG A 33 26.61 1.13 9.96
C ARG A 33 27.89 1.76 10.50
N LYS A 34 29.03 1.06 10.44
CA LYS A 34 30.34 1.56 10.92
C LYS A 34 31.22 2.14 9.80
N LEU A 35 30.82 2.02 8.53
CA LEU A 35 31.66 2.34 7.37
C LEU A 35 32.18 3.78 7.41
N TYR A 36 31.33 4.76 7.67
CA TYR A 36 31.74 6.15 7.73
C TYR A 36 32.79 6.41 8.82
N GLY A 37 32.59 5.84 10.00
CA GLY A 37 33.54 6.02 11.11
C GLY A 37 34.90 5.35 10.91
N GLN A 38 34.97 4.31 10.05
CA GLN A 38 36.16 3.54 9.77
C GLN A 38 36.92 4.06 8.54
N ALA A 39 36.20 4.45 7.48
CA ALA A 39 36.75 4.70 6.17
C ALA A 39 36.46 6.11 5.62
N ASP A 40 35.71 6.95 6.36
CA ASP A 40 35.31 8.31 5.96
C ASP A 40 34.62 8.35 4.58
N VAL A 41 33.85 7.33 4.24
CA VAL A 41 33.06 7.24 2.99
C VAL A 41 31.60 6.87 3.26
N PHE A 42 30.71 7.33 2.38
CA PHE A 42 29.31 6.94 2.36
C PHE A 42 29.02 6.08 1.14
N THR A 43 27.96 5.28 1.23
CA THR A 43 27.38 4.59 0.08
C THR A 43 26.42 5.50 -0.68
N TYR A 44 26.22 5.23 -1.97
CA TYR A 44 25.30 5.98 -2.82
C TYR A 44 24.29 5.02 -3.47
N ASP A 45 23.05 5.09 -3.01
CA ASP A 45 21.91 4.30 -3.51
C ASP A 45 20.61 5.10 -3.39
N PRO A 46 20.32 6.02 -4.34
CA PRO A 46 19.22 6.99 -4.24
C PRO A 46 17.81 6.36 -4.12
N GLY A 47 17.63 5.13 -4.55
CA GLY A 47 16.34 4.46 -4.56
C GLY A 47 16.26 3.30 -3.58
N PHE A 48 17.28 3.06 -2.75
CA PHE A 48 17.40 1.90 -1.86
C PHE A 48 17.30 0.56 -2.61
N THR A 49 17.73 0.52 -3.87
CA THR A 49 17.60 -0.66 -4.74
C THR A 49 18.48 -1.83 -4.30
N SER A 50 19.56 -1.53 -3.56
CA SER A 50 20.53 -2.50 -3.02
C SER A 50 20.79 -2.30 -1.53
N THR A 51 19.88 -1.60 -0.82
CA THR A 51 20.06 -1.23 0.59
C THR A 51 18.88 -1.69 1.42
N ALA A 52 19.09 -2.63 2.35
CA ALA A 52 18.13 -2.94 3.40
C ALA A 52 18.11 -1.79 4.41
N SER A 53 16.97 -1.15 4.58
CA SER A 53 16.78 -0.01 5.51
C SER A 53 16.42 -0.42 6.93
N CYS A 54 16.02 -1.67 7.13
CA CYS A 54 15.65 -2.27 8.42
C CYS A 54 15.67 -3.80 8.31
N ASP A 55 15.59 -4.46 9.44
CA ASP A 55 15.12 -5.82 9.58
C ASP A 55 13.61 -5.83 9.87
N SER A 56 12.92 -6.89 9.47
CA SER A 56 11.48 -7.04 9.67
C SER A 56 11.09 -8.51 9.67
N THR A 57 10.07 -8.82 10.47
CA THR A 57 9.45 -10.15 10.54
C THR A 57 8.07 -10.21 9.89
N ILE A 58 7.63 -9.11 9.24
CA ILE A 58 6.23 -8.93 8.82
C ILE A 58 5.99 -9.54 7.44
N THR A 59 6.73 -9.12 6.44
CA THR A 59 6.49 -9.51 5.05
C THR A 59 7.80 -9.90 4.36
N TYR A 60 7.75 -11.00 3.63
CA TYR A 60 8.82 -11.43 2.74
C TYR A 60 8.33 -11.50 1.31
N ILE A 61 9.18 -11.04 0.38
CA ILE A 61 8.93 -11.09 -1.06
C ILE A 61 10.12 -11.72 -1.76
N ASP A 62 9.86 -12.76 -2.55
CA ASP A 62 10.81 -13.28 -3.54
C ASP A 62 10.31 -12.90 -4.94
N GLY A 63 10.87 -11.84 -5.49
CA GLY A 63 10.46 -11.34 -6.81
C GLY A 63 10.82 -12.28 -7.95
N ASP A 64 11.86 -13.08 -7.83
CA ASP A 64 12.31 -14.03 -8.86
C ASP A 64 11.41 -15.26 -8.89
N LYS A 65 10.94 -15.74 -7.73
CA LYS A 65 10.00 -16.86 -7.63
C LYS A 65 8.53 -16.43 -7.74
N GLY A 66 8.22 -15.15 -7.51
CA GLY A 66 6.85 -14.67 -7.44
C GLY A 66 6.15 -15.10 -6.14
N GLU A 67 6.83 -15.01 -5.02
CA GLU A 67 6.32 -15.37 -3.70
C GLU A 67 6.10 -14.13 -2.84
N LEU A 68 5.01 -14.13 -2.07
CA LEU A 68 4.70 -13.13 -1.05
C LEU A 68 4.18 -13.84 0.19
N TRP A 69 4.80 -13.56 1.34
CA TRP A 69 4.39 -14.14 2.63
C TRP A 69 4.08 -13.04 3.63
N TYR A 70 3.00 -13.19 4.39
CA TYR A 70 2.73 -12.42 5.60
C TYR A 70 3.03 -13.28 6.82
N ARG A 71 4.01 -12.88 7.63
CA ARG A 71 4.45 -13.66 8.81
C ARG A 71 4.74 -15.14 8.49
N GLY A 72 5.26 -15.41 7.29
CA GLY A 72 5.56 -16.76 6.82
C GLY A 72 4.40 -17.50 6.13
N TYR A 73 3.19 -16.95 6.16
CA TYR A 73 2.04 -17.55 5.46
C TYR A 73 1.97 -17.06 4.02
N PRO A 74 1.91 -17.97 3.02
CA PRO A 74 1.75 -17.59 1.62
C PRO A 74 0.45 -16.81 1.38
N ILE A 75 0.55 -15.75 0.57
CA ILE A 75 -0.57 -14.84 0.33
C ILE A 75 -1.78 -15.53 -0.30
N GLU A 76 -1.56 -16.52 -1.16
CA GLU A 76 -2.62 -17.28 -1.82
C GLU A 76 -3.44 -18.09 -0.80
N GLN A 77 -2.79 -18.62 0.25
CA GLN A 77 -3.49 -19.35 1.31
C GLN A 77 -4.30 -18.40 2.17
N LEU A 78 -3.76 -17.24 2.51
CA LEU A 78 -4.48 -16.24 3.29
C LEU A 78 -5.70 -15.72 2.53
N ALA A 79 -5.55 -15.38 1.25
CA ALA A 79 -6.64 -14.90 0.42
C ALA A 79 -7.76 -15.94 0.18
N ALA A 80 -7.41 -17.23 0.20
CA ALA A 80 -8.37 -18.31 0.01
C ALA A 80 -9.10 -18.74 1.29
N LYS A 81 -8.45 -18.65 2.46
CA LYS A 81 -8.91 -19.30 3.71
C LYS A 81 -9.21 -18.34 4.86
N SER A 82 -8.72 -17.09 4.80
CA SER A 82 -8.90 -16.08 5.83
C SER A 82 -9.78 -14.92 5.36
N ASN A 83 -9.96 -13.96 6.22
CA ASN A 83 -10.56 -12.65 5.92
C ASN A 83 -9.62 -11.53 6.33
N TYR A 84 -9.90 -10.31 5.87
CA TYR A 84 -9.02 -9.18 6.09
C TYR A 84 -8.75 -8.88 7.58
N LEU A 85 -9.74 -9.00 8.46
CA LEU A 85 -9.52 -8.77 9.90
C LEU A 85 -8.61 -9.84 10.53
N GLU A 86 -8.69 -11.09 10.08
CA GLU A 86 -7.76 -12.15 10.51
C GLU A 86 -6.34 -11.85 10.04
N VAL A 87 -6.17 -11.34 8.81
CA VAL A 87 -4.88 -10.87 8.30
C VAL A 87 -4.39 -9.65 9.07
N CYS A 88 -5.28 -8.73 9.45
CA CYS A 88 -4.92 -7.60 10.32
C CYS A 88 -4.35 -8.10 11.67
N TYR A 89 -5.00 -9.09 12.27
CA TYR A 89 -4.52 -9.71 13.51
C TYR A 89 -3.13 -10.34 13.31
N LEU A 90 -2.97 -11.15 12.26
CA LEU A 90 -1.70 -11.81 11.92
C LEU A 90 -0.55 -10.79 11.77
N LEU A 91 -0.76 -9.74 11.00
CA LEU A 91 0.27 -8.71 10.77
C LEU A 91 0.65 -7.96 12.05
N LEU A 92 -0.33 -7.64 12.90
CA LEU A 92 -0.12 -6.91 14.15
C LEU A 92 0.56 -7.72 15.24
N TYR A 93 0.22 -9.01 15.37
CA TYR A 93 0.60 -9.84 16.53
C TYR A 93 1.53 -11.01 16.17
N GLY A 94 1.73 -11.30 14.90
CA GLY A 94 2.72 -12.26 14.44
C GLY A 94 2.22 -13.68 14.18
N GLU A 95 1.03 -14.04 14.69
CA GLU A 95 0.42 -15.37 14.54
C GLU A 95 -1.07 -15.26 14.21
N LEU A 96 -1.62 -16.29 13.58
CA LEU A 96 -3.06 -16.38 13.34
C LEU A 96 -3.83 -16.45 14.67
N PRO A 97 -4.98 -15.77 14.79
CA PRO A 97 -5.74 -15.76 16.05
C PRO A 97 -6.44 -17.09 16.35
N SER A 98 -6.55 -17.43 17.62
CA SER A 98 -7.57 -18.39 18.06
C SER A 98 -8.98 -17.80 17.85
N ALA A 99 -10.00 -18.65 17.95
CA ALA A 99 -11.39 -18.19 17.84
C ALA A 99 -11.77 -17.12 18.88
N GLU A 100 -11.25 -17.25 20.10
CA GLU A 100 -11.47 -16.29 21.19
C GLU A 100 -10.75 -14.95 20.87
N GLN A 101 -9.49 -14.99 20.48
CA GLN A 101 -8.70 -13.82 20.08
C GLN A 101 -9.33 -13.09 18.89
N MET A 102 -9.82 -13.84 17.90
CA MET A 102 -10.48 -13.26 16.73
C MET A 102 -11.79 -12.55 17.11
N ASN A 103 -12.56 -13.13 18.03
CA ASN A 103 -13.80 -12.53 18.51
C ASN A 103 -13.56 -11.26 19.31
N ASP A 104 -12.55 -11.24 20.19
CA ASP A 104 -12.12 -10.02 20.91
C ASP A 104 -11.65 -8.94 19.94
N PHE A 105 -10.75 -9.28 19.04
CA PHE A 105 -10.21 -8.33 18.06
C PHE A 105 -11.32 -7.74 17.19
N ARG A 106 -12.22 -8.58 16.65
CA ARG A 106 -13.39 -8.12 15.89
C ARG A 106 -14.24 -7.16 16.69
N THR A 107 -14.54 -7.50 17.95
CA THR A 107 -15.34 -6.65 18.84
C THR A 107 -14.68 -5.30 19.08
N ARG A 108 -13.37 -5.28 19.30
CA ARG A 108 -12.60 -4.04 19.49
C ARG A 108 -12.62 -3.18 18.22
N VAL A 109 -12.38 -3.75 17.04
CA VAL A 109 -12.44 -3.02 15.77
C VAL A 109 -13.84 -2.47 15.53
N THR A 110 -14.88 -3.31 15.65
CA THR A 110 -16.28 -2.92 15.42
C THR A 110 -16.71 -1.75 16.30
N ARG A 111 -16.29 -1.72 17.57
CA ARG A 111 -16.64 -0.64 18.51
C ARG A 111 -15.86 0.66 18.31
N HIS A 112 -14.88 0.68 17.38
CA HIS A 112 -14.06 1.86 17.09
C HIS A 112 -14.30 2.43 15.68
N THR A 113 -15.28 1.95 14.93
CA THR A 113 -15.54 2.36 13.54
C THR A 113 -16.03 3.80 13.37
N MET A 114 -16.82 4.32 14.33
CA MET A 114 -17.30 5.69 14.29
C MET A 114 -16.16 6.70 14.48
N VAL A 115 -16.16 7.76 13.68
CA VAL A 115 -15.29 8.92 13.87
C VAL A 115 -15.93 9.91 14.83
N HIS A 116 -15.12 10.79 15.45
CA HIS A 116 -15.62 11.86 16.29
C HIS A 116 -16.56 12.77 15.48
N GLU A 117 -17.74 13.11 16.02
CA GLU A 117 -18.78 13.83 15.29
C GLU A 117 -18.32 15.18 14.71
N GLN A 118 -17.45 15.89 15.40
CA GLN A 118 -16.89 17.16 14.90
C GLN A 118 -16.01 16.98 13.64
N MET A 119 -15.53 15.78 13.34
CA MET A 119 -14.79 15.52 12.11
C MET A 119 -15.67 15.71 10.87
N HIS A 120 -16.99 15.58 10.97
CA HIS A 120 -17.93 15.93 9.90
C HIS A 120 -17.76 17.40 9.46
N ASN A 121 -17.53 18.32 10.42
CA ASN A 121 -17.26 19.71 10.10
C ASN A 121 -15.92 19.91 9.41
N PHE A 122 -14.92 19.08 9.75
CA PHE A 122 -13.62 19.12 9.09
C PHE A 122 -13.72 18.75 7.61
N PHE A 123 -14.55 17.74 7.26
CA PHE A 123 -14.82 17.42 5.85
C PHE A 123 -15.41 18.61 5.09
N ARG A 124 -16.29 19.41 5.71
CA ARG A 124 -16.91 20.58 5.09
C ARG A 124 -15.93 21.72 4.78
N GLY A 125 -14.72 21.67 5.33
CA GLY A 125 -13.64 22.61 5.01
C GLY A 125 -12.94 22.32 3.68
N PHE A 126 -13.13 21.14 3.10
CA PHE A 126 -12.60 20.81 1.78
C PHE A 126 -13.55 21.26 0.67
N ARG A 127 -12.99 21.50 -0.52
CA ARG A 127 -13.83 21.65 -1.73
C ARG A 127 -14.48 20.31 -2.04
N ARG A 128 -15.70 20.34 -2.58
CA ARG A 128 -16.44 19.12 -2.94
C ARG A 128 -15.78 18.32 -4.07
N ASP A 129 -15.08 19.03 -4.97
CA ASP A 129 -14.30 18.43 -6.06
C ASP A 129 -12.88 18.04 -5.65
N ALA A 130 -12.54 18.10 -4.34
CA ALA A 130 -11.26 17.63 -3.85
C ALA A 130 -11.12 16.13 -4.06
N HIS A 131 -9.93 15.70 -4.49
CA HIS A 131 -9.63 14.28 -4.63
C HIS A 131 -9.74 13.58 -3.25
N PRO A 132 -10.42 12.42 -3.14
CA PRO A 132 -10.60 11.73 -1.85
C PRO A 132 -9.29 11.46 -1.10
N MET A 133 -8.18 11.22 -1.80
CA MET A 133 -6.86 11.06 -1.16
C MET A 133 -6.40 12.33 -0.44
N ALA A 134 -6.63 13.52 -1.02
CA ALA A 134 -6.29 14.79 -0.35
C ALA A 134 -7.10 14.94 0.95
N THR A 135 -8.38 14.60 0.89
CA THR A 135 -9.25 14.60 2.06
C THR A 135 -8.76 13.61 3.12
N MET A 136 -8.42 12.37 2.72
CA MET A 136 -7.91 11.35 3.64
C MET A 136 -6.60 11.77 4.33
N VAL A 137 -5.64 12.34 3.60
CA VAL A 137 -4.39 12.88 4.19
C VAL A 137 -4.69 13.88 5.30
N GLY A 138 -5.58 14.85 5.03
CA GLY A 138 -5.95 15.87 6.00
C GLY A 138 -6.71 15.30 7.20
N VAL A 139 -7.72 14.46 6.96
CA VAL A 139 -8.58 13.90 8.02
C VAL A 139 -7.83 12.93 8.92
N VAL A 140 -7.00 12.05 8.35
CA VAL A 140 -6.20 11.09 9.15
C VAL A 140 -5.16 11.83 9.99
N GLY A 141 -4.49 12.84 9.43
CA GLY A 141 -3.59 13.70 10.22
C GLY A 141 -4.32 14.43 11.35
N ALA A 142 -5.53 14.93 11.09
CA ALA A 142 -6.36 15.60 12.09
C ALA A 142 -6.82 14.68 13.22
N MET A 143 -6.83 13.35 13.06
CA MET A 143 -7.12 12.41 14.16
C MET A 143 -6.22 12.64 15.37
N SER A 144 -5.01 13.15 15.18
CA SER A 144 -4.11 13.55 16.28
C SER A 144 -4.73 14.59 17.23
N ALA A 145 -5.62 15.43 16.70
CA ALA A 145 -6.30 16.47 17.47
C ALA A 145 -7.61 16.00 18.12
N PHE A 146 -8.11 14.80 17.76
CA PHE A 146 -9.35 14.25 18.30
C PHE A 146 -9.15 13.08 19.27
N TYR A 147 -8.02 12.37 19.18
CA TYR A 147 -7.76 11.13 19.91
C TYR A 147 -6.46 11.23 20.72
N HIS A 148 -6.43 12.19 21.66
CA HIS A 148 -5.23 12.53 22.47
C HIS A 148 -4.76 11.37 23.37
N ASP A 149 -5.66 10.45 23.73
CA ASP A 149 -5.41 9.26 24.54
C ASP A 149 -4.73 8.10 23.78
N SER A 150 -4.26 8.36 22.57
CA SER A 150 -3.59 7.36 21.71
C SER A 150 -2.49 7.98 20.83
N THR A 151 -1.81 9.00 21.34
CA THR A 151 -0.74 9.71 20.62
C THR A 151 0.65 9.50 21.23
N ASP A 152 0.76 9.01 22.47
CA ASP A 152 2.06 8.70 23.07
C ASP A 152 2.63 7.41 22.52
N VAL A 153 3.73 7.54 21.78
CA VAL A 153 4.42 6.42 21.13
C VAL A 153 5.21 5.56 22.13
N ASN A 154 5.46 6.04 23.34
CA ASN A 154 6.19 5.30 24.37
C ASN A 154 5.26 4.41 25.21
N ASP A 155 3.96 4.70 25.24
CA ASP A 155 2.96 3.91 25.95
C ASP A 155 2.45 2.75 25.07
N PRO A 156 2.72 1.48 25.42
CA PRO A 156 2.27 0.31 24.66
C PRO A 156 0.74 0.24 24.50
N TRP A 157 0.00 0.67 25.52
CA TRP A 157 -1.45 0.68 25.47
C TRP A 157 -1.98 1.71 24.46
N GLN A 158 -1.41 2.91 24.44
CA GLN A 158 -1.80 3.95 23.48
C GLN A 158 -1.44 3.53 22.03
N ARG A 159 -0.28 2.88 21.83
CA ARG A 159 0.07 2.30 20.52
C ARG A 159 -0.97 1.27 20.07
N GLU A 160 -1.43 0.43 20.98
CA GLU A 160 -2.44 -0.59 20.69
C GLU A 160 -3.79 0.06 20.34
N VAL A 161 -4.26 1.01 21.13
CA VAL A 161 -5.50 1.76 20.88
C VAL A 161 -5.44 2.51 19.56
N ALA A 162 -4.33 3.18 19.25
CA ALA A 162 -4.13 3.86 17.97
C ALA A 162 -4.21 2.90 16.78
N SER A 163 -3.62 1.71 16.92
CA SER A 163 -3.65 0.67 15.88
C SER A 163 -5.08 0.22 15.57
N ILE A 164 -5.86 -0.08 16.61
CA ILE A 164 -7.27 -0.47 16.46
C ILE A 164 -8.09 0.68 15.84
N ARG A 165 -7.88 1.92 16.31
CA ARG A 165 -8.59 3.10 15.77
C ARG A 165 -8.31 3.33 14.30
N LEU A 166 -7.06 3.22 13.88
CA LEU A 166 -6.69 3.39 12.47
C LEU A 166 -7.33 2.32 11.59
N ILE A 167 -7.23 1.04 11.94
CA ILE A 167 -7.88 -0.05 11.20
C ILE A 167 -9.39 0.17 11.14
N ALA A 168 -10.02 0.51 12.26
CA ALA A 168 -11.48 0.62 12.35
C ALA A 168 -12.05 1.85 11.62
N LYS A 169 -11.34 3.00 11.66
CA LYS A 169 -11.87 4.28 11.18
C LYS A 169 -11.51 4.60 9.74
N LEU A 170 -10.47 4.00 9.19
CA LEU A 170 -10.07 4.30 7.80
C LEU A 170 -11.18 3.99 6.78
N PRO A 171 -11.94 2.86 6.87
CA PRO A 171 -13.08 2.64 5.99
C PRO A 171 -14.14 3.72 6.10
N THR A 172 -14.45 4.15 7.32
CA THR A 172 -15.42 5.23 7.57
C THR A 172 -14.94 6.54 6.96
N ILE A 173 -13.67 6.90 7.15
CA ILE A 173 -13.07 8.12 6.57
C ILE A 173 -13.07 8.07 5.04
N ALA A 174 -12.70 6.93 4.44
CA ALA A 174 -12.70 6.74 2.99
C ALA A 174 -14.12 6.84 2.41
N ALA A 175 -15.10 6.20 3.05
CA ALA A 175 -16.51 6.29 2.64
C ALA A 175 -17.07 7.72 2.79
N MET A 176 -16.70 8.43 3.86
CA MET A 176 -17.09 9.84 4.04
C MET A 176 -16.45 10.73 2.96
N ALA A 177 -15.18 10.52 2.61
CA ALA A 177 -14.54 11.25 1.52
C ALA A 177 -15.27 11.02 0.18
N TYR A 178 -15.66 9.79 -0.09
CA TYR A 178 -16.48 9.45 -1.27
C TYR A 178 -17.83 10.13 -1.24
N LYS A 179 -18.62 9.94 -0.18
CA LYS A 179 -19.95 10.55 -0.02
C LYS A 179 -19.90 12.07 -0.13
N TYR A 180 -18.90 12.70 0.45
CA TYR A 180 -18.69 14.14 0.35
C TYR A 180 -18.44 14.57 -1.10
N SER A 181 -17.59 13.87 -1.84
CA SER A 181 -17.27 14.21 -3.23
C SER A 181 -18.47 14.16 -4.17
N ILE A 182 -19.40 13.22 -3.95
CA ILE A 182 -20.62 13.07 -4.77
C ILE A 182 -21.83 13.83 -4.20
N GLY A 183 -21.68 14.51 -3.05
CA GLY A 183 -22.71 15.34 -2.43
C GLY A 183 -23.85 14.57 -1.78
N GLN A 184 -23.59 13.35 -1.37
CA GLN A 184 -24.53 12.52 -0.61
C GLN A 184 -24.29 12.66 0.90
N PRO A 185 -25.30 12.38 1.75
CA PRO A 185 -25.14 12.36 3.18
C PRO A 185 -24.17 11.26 3.61
N PHE A 186 -23.44 11.50 4.70
CA PHE A 186 -22.61 10.48 5.32
C PHE A 186 -23.48 9.34 5.85
N VAL A 187 -22.99 8.12 5.69
CA VAL A 187 -23.59 6.90 6.24
C VAL A 187 -22.73 6.42 7.40
N TYR A 188 -23.37 6.20 8.55
CA TYR A 188 -22.69 5.69 9.73
C TYR A 188 -22.40 4.19 9.61
N PRO A 189 -21.28 3.71 10.19
CA PRO A 189 -20.98 2.28 10.23
C PRO A 189 -22.03 1.51 11.06
N GLN A 190 -22.27 0.26 10.70
CA GLN A 190 -23.17 -0.66 11.38
C GLN A 190 -22.39 -1.80 12.01
N ASN A 191 -22.70 -2.10 13.28
CA ASN A 191 -21.93 -3.08 14.07
C ASN A 191 -22.25 -4.55 13.74
N ASP A 192 -23.34 -4.80 13.05
CA ASP A 192 -23.80 -6.12 12.61
C ASP A 192 -23.23 -6.56 11.26
N LEU A 193 -22.57 -5.64 10.55
CA LEU A 193 -21.90 -5.94 9.31
C LEU A 193 -20.42 -6.30 9.53
N ASP A 194 -19.89 -7.19 8.70
CA ASP A 194 -18.45 -7.43 8.64
C ASP A 194 -17.69 -6.22 8.05
N TYR A 195 -16.38 -6.26 8.07
CA TYR A 195 -15.54 -5.13 7.69
C TYR A 195 -15.76 -4.66 6.25
N ALA A 196 -15.78 -5.58 5.30
CA ALA A 196 -15.96 -5.26 3.88
C ALA A 196 -17.41 -4.84 3.58
N SER A 197 -18.38 -5.56 4.13
CA SER A 197 -19.80 -5.23 4.01
C SER A 197 -20.10 -3.84 4.57
N ASN A 198 -19.51 -3.51 5.72
CA ASN A 198 -19.69 -2.20 6.36
C ASN A 198 -19.13 -1.06 5.49
N PHE A 199 -17.96 -1.26 4.89
CA PHE A 199 -17.39 -0.29 3.96
C PHE A 199 -18.28 -0.09 2.73
N LEU A 200 -18.75 -1.16 2.08
CA LEU A 200 -19.66 -1.09 0.94
C LEU A 200 -20.98 -0.42 1.30
N ASN A 201 -21.54 -0.75 2.47
CA ASN A 201 -22.76 -0.11 2.98
C ASN A 201 -22.56 1.40 3.16
N MET A 202 -21.47 1.82 3.78
CA MET A 202 -21.17 3.26 3.96
C MET A 202 -20.97 4.00 2.63
N CYS A 203 -20.45 3.33 1.60
CA CYS A 203 -20.24 3.92 0.29
C CYS A 203 -21.52 4.03 -0.55
N PHE A 204 -22.38 3.00 -0.54
CA PHE A 204 -23.47 2.87 -1.50
C PHE A 204 -24.88 3.06 -0.92
N SER A 205 -25.06 2.87 0.39
CA SER A 205 -26.35 3.11 1.03
C SER A 205 -26.77 4.59 0.95
N VAL A 206 -28.05 4.82 0.78
CA VAL A 206 -28.69 6.15 0.82
C VAL A 206 -29.90 6.12 1.74
N PRO A 207 -30.26 7.24 2.39
CA PRO A 207 -31.41 7.26 3.34
C PRO A 207 -32.76 6.95 2.71
N ALA A 208 -32.87 7.09 1.38
CA ALA A 208 -34.14 6.99 0.66
C ALA A 208 -34.61 5.54 0.45
N GLU A 209 -33.67 4.56 0.51
CA GLU A 209 -33.97 3.15 0.22
C GLU A 209 -33.09 2.21 1.06
N LYS A 210 -33.54 0.96 1.17
CA LYS A 210 -32.74 -0.08 1.82
C LYS A 210 -31.65 -0.57 0.87
N TYR A 211 -30.43 -0.56 1.35
CA TYR A 211 -29.29 -1.16 0.68
C TYR A 211 -28.94 -2.49 1.35
N SER A 212 -28.77 -3.53 0.57
CA SER A 212 -28.29 -4.83 1.03
C SER A 212 -26.99 -5.15 0.31
N VAL A 213 -25.93 -5.40 1.06
CA VAL A 213 -24.64 -5.74 0.49
C VAL A 213 -24.70 -7.16 -0.06
N ASP A 214 -24.32 -7.33 -1.32
CA ASP A 214 -24.16 -8.65 -1.91
C ASP A 214 -22.95 -9.36 -1.30
N PRO A 215 -23.10 -10.60 -0.78
CA PRO A 215 -22.00 -11.33 -0.16
C PRO A 215 -20.81 -11.58 -1.07
N ALA A 216 -21.03 -11.74 -2.39
CA ALA A 216 -19.93 -11.94 -3.33
C ALA A 216 -19.13 -10.65 -3.55
N LEU A 217 -19.79 -9.49 -3.57
CA LEU A 217 -19.10 -8.19 -3.63
C LEU A 217 -18.33 -7.92 -2.33
N ALA A 218 -18.92 -8.26 -1.17
CA ALA A 218 -18.21 -8.16 0.11
C ALA A 218 -16.97 -9.05 0.15
N LYS A 219 -17.06 -10.30 -0.31
CA LYS A 219 -15.94 -11.24 -0.42
C LYS A 219 -14.84 -10.71 -1.34
N ALA A 220 -15.20 -10.14 -2.49
CA ALA A 220 -14.22 -9.58 -3.42
C ALA A 220 -13.53 -8.33 -2.82
N MET A 221 -14.24 -7.47 -2.12
CA MET A 221 -13.67 -6.33 -1.40
C MET A 221 -12.73 -6.80 -0.28
N ASP A 222 -13.10 -7.81 0.48
CA ASP A 222 -12.26 -8.39 1.54
C ASP A 222 -10.96 -8.97 0.98
N ARG A 223 -11.02 -9.68 -0.15
CA ARG A 223 -9.84 -10.17 -0.88
C ARG A 223 -8.95 -9.04 -1.38
N ILE A 224 -9.53 -7.96 -1.93
CA ILE A 224 -8.78 -6.75 -2.30
C ILE A 224 -8.03 -6.21 -1.09
N CYS A 225 -8.70 -6.06 0.05
CA CYS A 225 -8.06 -5.58 1.27
C CYS A 225 -6.93 -6.51 1.74
N THR A 226 -7.16 -7.81 1.74
CA THR A 226 -6.17 -8.84 2.13
C THR A 226 -4.91 -8.79 1.26
N LEU A 227 -5.07 -8.73 -0.06
CA LEU A 227 -3.96 -8.73 -1.02
C LEU A 227 -3.16 -7.42 -1.03
N HIS A 228 -3.73 -6.34 -0.50
CA HIS A 228 -3.07 -5.04 -0.39
C HIS A 228 -2.59 -4.72 1.03
N ALA A 229 -2.80 -5.60 2.01
CA ALA A 229 -2.57 -5.32 3.43
C ALA A 229 -1.12 -4.90 3.76
N ASP A 230 -0.12 -5.54 3.17
CA ASP A 230 1.29 -5.12 3.26
C ASP A 230 2.08 -5.48 2.00
N HIS A 231 3.23 -4.88 1.80
CA HIS A 231 4.13 -5.19 0.69
C HIS A 231 5.55 -4.73 1.00
N GLU A 232 6.11 -5.19 2.13
CA GLU A 232 7.49 -4.92 2.56
C GLU A 232 7.81 -3.41 2.64
N GLN A 233 9.05 -3.02 2.33
CA GLN A 233 9.54 -1.63 2.35
C GLN A 233 9.23 -0.89 1.03
N ASN A 234 7.96 -0.87 0.61
CA ASN A 234 7.53 0.03 -0.47
C ASN A 234 7.64 1.51 -0.03
N ALA A 235 7.52 2.43 -0.98
CA ALA A 235 7.74 3.86 -0.74
C ALA A 235 6.88 4.43 0.41
N SER A 236 5.60 4.05 0.53
CA SER A 236 4.73 4.55 1.59
C SER A 236 5.04 3.92 2.95
N THR A 237 5.40 2.64 3.00
CA THR A 237 5.85 1.97 4.23
C THR A 237 7.15 2.59 4.75
N SER A 238 8.13 2.81 3.87
CA SER A 238 9.39 3.49 4.22
C SER A 238 9.14 4.93 4.69
N THR A 239 8.17 5.63 4.09
CA THR A 239 7.75 6.98 4.53
C THR A 239 7.15 6.94 5.93
N VAL A 240 6.29 5.97 6.25
CA VAL A 240 5.72 5.80 7.60
C VAL A 240 6.81 5.51 8.63
N ARG A 241 7.75 4.61 8.31
CA ARG A 241 8.90 4.33 9.20
C ARG A 241 9.79 5.55 9.35
N LEU A 242 10.09 6.28 8.28
CA LEU A 242 10.91 7.49 8.35
C LEU A 242 10.25 8.57 9.21
N ALA A 243 8.97 8.85 9.01
CA ALA A 243 8.21 9.78 9.84
C ALA A 243 8.18 9.34 11.30
N GLY A 244 7.86 8.07 11.56
CA GLY A 244 7.80 7.48 12.90
C GLY A 244 9.13 7.45 13.63
N SER A 245 10.25 7.38 12.90
CA SER A 245 11.60 7.38 13.49
C SER A 245 11.91 8.66 14.30
N SER A 246 11.19 9.75 14.04
CA SER A 246 11.28 10.99 14.81
C SER A 246 10.48 10.99 16.11
N GLY A 247 9.75 9.91 16.42
CA GLY A 247 8.81 9.85 17.53
C GLY A 247 7.45 10.50 17.23
N ALA A 248 7.13 10.76 15.95
CA ALA A 248 5.84 11.31 15.56
C ALA A 248 4.70 10.32 15.87
N ASN A 249 3.53 10.86 16.26
CA ASN A 249 2.37 10.05 16.60
C ASN A 249 1.87 9.23 15.41
N PRO A 250 1.19 8.08 15.64
CA PRO A 250 0.83 7.15 14.57
C PRO A 250 -0.10 7.75 13.51
N PHE A 251 -1.03 8.65 13.89
CA PHE A 251 -1.94 9.27 12.92
C PHE A 251 -1.19 10.14 11.92
N ALA A 252 -0.21 10.93 12.39
CA ALA A 252 0.64 11.73 11.51
C ALA A 252 1.51 10.85 10.60
N CYS A 253 2.05 9.74 11.11
CA CYS A 253 2.84 8.79 10.33
C CYS A 253 2.01 8.15 9.22
N ILE A 254 0.78 7.71 9.54
CA ILE A 254 -0.11 7.11 8.54
C ILE A 254 -0.59 8.15 7.52
N ALA A 255 -0.85 9.39 7.92
CA ALA A 255 -1.14 10.47 6.97
C ALA A 255 0.02 10.69 5.98
N ALA A 256 1.27 10.62 6.43
CA ALA A 256 2.45 10.69 5.56
C ALA A 256 2.51 9.49 4.59
N GLY A 257 2.18 8.29 5.06
CA GLY A 257 2.05 7.09 4.22
C GLY A 257 0.98 7.24 3.14
N ILE A 258 -0.20 7.76 3.50
CA ILE A 258 -1.29 8.04 2.57
C ILE A 258 -0.85 9.07 1.52
N ALA A 259 -0.16 10.14 1.93
CA ALA A 259 0.36 11.16 1.02
C ALA A 259 1.37 10.56 0.02
N CYS A 260 2.28 9.70 0.48
CA CYS A 260 3.23 9.00 -0.38
C CYS A 260 2.52 8.03 -1.35
N LEU A 261 1.53 7.29 -0.85
CA LEU A 261 0.77 6.34 -1.67
C LEU A 261 0.02 7.03 -2.81
N TRP A 262 -0.41 8.26 -2.63
CA TRP A 262 -1.13 9.03 -3.65
C TRP A 262 -0.27 9.38 -4.87
N GLY A 263 1.04 9.28 -4.78
CA GLY A 263 1.94 9.55 -5.91
C GLY A 263 1.67 8.62 -7.12
N PRO A 264 1.71 9.14 -8.37
CA PRO A 264 1.43 8.35 -9.58
C PRO A 264 2.43 7.21 -9.81
N ALA A 265 3.63 7.31 -9.24
CA ALA A 265 4.65 6.27 -9.32
C ALA A 265 4.46 5.14 -8.26
N HIS A 266 3.41 5.21 -7.42
CA HIS A 266 3.16 4.25 -6.35
C HIS A 266 1.71 3.75 -6.38
N GLY A 267 0.76 4.35 -5.67
CA GLY A 267 -0.61 3.83 -5.53
C GLY A 267 -1.56 4.20 -6.66
N GLY A 268 -1.14 5.00 -7.64
CA GLY A 268 -1.96 5.38 -8.80
C GLY A 268 -1.98 4.35 -9.94
N ALA A 269 -1.34 3.20 -9.79
CA ALA A 269 -1.17 2.23 -10.88
C ALA A 269 -2.49 1.58 -11.32
N ASN A 270 -3.39 1.24 -10.40
CA ASN A 270 -4.69 0.66 -10.73
C ASN A 270 -5.64 1.66 -11.41
N GLN A 271 -5.63 2.93 -11.01
CA GLN A 271 -6.34 3.99 -11.71
C GLN A 271 -5.80 4.15 -13.13
N ALA A 272 -4.48 4.23 -13.29
CA ALA A 272 -3.84 4.36 -14.59
C ALA A 272 -4.11 3.14 -15.51
N ALA A 273 -4.20 1.93 -14.96
CA ALA A 273 -4.55 0.73 -15.71
C ALA A 273 -5.97 0.82 -16.27
N LEU A 274 -6.95 1.22 -15.46
CA LEU A 274 -8.32 1.37 -15.95
C LEU A 274 -8.47 2.51 -16.95
N GLU A 275 -7.83 3.66 -16.72
CA GLU A 275 -7.83 4.79 -17.66
C GLU A 275 -7.22 4.39 -19.01
N MET A 276 -6.15 3.59 -19.01
CA MET A 276 -5.56 3.02 -20.22
C MET A 276 -6.55 2.09 -20.95
N LEU A 277 -7.23 1.18 -20.24
CA LEU A 277 -8.24 0.31 -20.86
C LEU A 277 -9.39 1.12 -21.49
N GLN A 278 -9.83 2.18 -20.83
CA GLN A 278 -10.85 3.11 -21.35
C GLN A 278 -10.33 3.89 -22.57
N GLN A 279 -9.05 4.26 -22.59
CA GLN A 279 -8.41 4.94 -23.72
C GLN A 279 -8.32 4.00 -24.94
N ILE A 280 -8.00 2.73 -24.76
CA ILE A 280 -8.03 1.72 -25.82
C ILE A 280 -9.47 1.59 -26.35
N GLY A 281 -10.43 1.47 -25.45
CA GLY A 281 -11.87 1.54 -25.68
C GLY A 281 -12.48 0.31 -26.31
N THR A 282 -11.90 -0.26 -27.40
CA THR A 282 -12.43 -1.42 -28.13
C THR A 282 -11.33 -2.40 -28.51
N VAL A 283 -11.70 -3.67 -28.65
CA VAL A 283 -10.76 -4.79 -28.94
C VAL A 283 -10.00 -4.59 -30.25
N ASP A 284 -10.64 -4.04 -31.25
CA ASP A 284 -10.05 -3.81 -32.60
C ASP A 284 -8.89 -2.79 -32.56
N LYS A 285 -8.80 -1.93 -31.53
CA LYS A 285 -7.72 -0.96 -31.37
C LYS A 285 -6.50 -1.52 -30.61
N ILE A 286 -6.61 -2.67 -29.96
CA ILE A 286 -5.52 -3.26 -29.17
C ILE A 286 -4.22 -3.38 -29.98
N PRO A 287 -4.19 -3.85 -31.25
CA PRO A 287 -2.95 -3.97 -32.01
C PRO A 287 -2.21 -2.64 -32.17
N GLU A 288 -2.93 -1.53 -32.39
CA GLU A 288 -2.35 -0.18 -32.46
C GLU A 288 -1.64 0.19 -31.16
N TYR A 289 -2.32 0.03 -30.02
CA TYR A 289 -1.77 0.38 -28.71
C TYR A 289 -0.62 -0.54 -28.29
N ILE A 290 -0.63 -1.81 -28.69
CA ILE A 290 0.50 -2.71 -28.50
C ILE A 290 1.71 -2.25 -29.31
N ALA A 291 1.52 -1.84 -30.56
CA ALA A 291 2.59 -1.31 -31.40
C ALA A 291 3.22 -0.07 -30.73
N ARG A 292 2.39 0.84 -30.20
CA ARG A 292 2.84 2.02 -29.46
C ARG A 292 3.61 1.64 -28.17
N ALA A 293 3.14 0.65 -27.42
CA ALA A 293 3.81 0.17 -26.22
C ALA A 293 5.19 -0.46 -26.50
N LYS A 294 5.36 -1.07 -27.66
CA LYS A 294 6.63 -1.64 -28.16
C LYS A 294 7.60 -0.57 -28.67
N ASP A 295 7.10 0.58 -29.10
CA ASP A 295 7.91 1.71 -29.55
C ASP A 295 8.54 2.44 -28.34
N LYS A 296 9.89 2.56 -28.36
CA LYS A 296 10.63 3.22 -27.28
C LYS A 296 10.44 4.72 -27.29
N ASP A 297 10.14 5.31 -28.45
CA ASP A 297 9.99 6.74 -28.65
C ASP A 297 8.54 7.21 -28.38
N ASP A 298 7.54 6.30 -28.38
CA ASP A 298 6.18 6.62 -27.95
C ASP A 298 6.10 6.70 -26.42
N PRO A 299 5.47 7.74 -25.86
CA PRO A 299 5.29 7.86 -24.41
C PRO A 299 4.28 6.89 -23.83
N PHE A 300 3.47 6.21 -24.65
CA PHE A 300 2.47 5.25 -24.18
C PHE A 300 3.12 4.04 -23.52
N ARG A 301 2.56 3.62 -22.39
CA ARG A 301 2.97 2.41 -21.69
C ARG A 301 1.74 1.60 -21.27
N LEU A 302 1.84 0.28 -21.29
CA LEU A 302 0.82 -0.60 -20.75
C LEU A 302 0.86 -0.55 -19.23
N MET A 303 -0.14 0.10 -18.63
CA MET A 303 -0.30 0.20 -17.18
C MET A 303 -0.96 -1.08 -16.63
N GLY A 304 -0.56 -1.50 -15.44
CA GLY A 304 -1.04 -2.75 -14.86
C GLY A 304 -0.33 -4.01 -15.38
N PHE A 305 0.77 -3.84 -16.14
CA PHE A 305 1.61 -4.92 -16.65
C PHE A 305 3.05 -4.80 -16.14
N GLY A 306 3.63 -5.95 -15.76
CA GLY A 306 4.94 -6.00 -15.11
C GLY A 306 4.89 -5.49 -13.66
N HIS A 307 5.99 -5.67 -12.95
CA HIS A 307 6.14 -5.21 -11.57
C HIS A 307 7.60 -4.89 -11.27
N ARG A 308 7.86 -3.90 -10.41
CA ARG A 308 9.24 -3.53 -10.04
C ARG A 308 9.97 -4.63 -9.28
N VAL A 309 9.25 -5.40 -8.46
CA VAL A 309 9.80 -6.45 -7.60
C VAL A 309 9.67 -7.80 -8.28
N TYR A 310 8.46 -8.18 -8.72
CA TYR A 310 8.23 -9.47 -9.36
C TYR A 310 8.80 -9.49 -10.77
N LYS A 311 9.81 -10.33 -10.96
CA LYS A 311 10.35 -10.70 -12.29
C LYS A 311 9.63 -11.91 -12.89
N ASN A 312 8.59 -12.38 -12.23
CA ASN A 312 7.71 -13.45 -12.62
C ASN A 312 6.26 -13.00 -12.38
N PHE A 313 5.29 -13.91 -12.33
CA PHE A 313 3.92 -13.55 -12.00
C PHE A 313 3.81 -12.94 -10.60
N ASP A 314 3.00 -11.89 -10.47
CA ASP A 314 2.56 -11.39 -9.17
C ASP A 314 1.62 -12.42 -8.53
N PRO A 315 1.95 -13.01 -7.36
CA PRO A 315 1.14 -14.08 -6.75
C PRO A 315 -0.28 -13.62 -6.40
N ARG A 316 -0.47 -12.31 -6.25
CA ARG A 316 -1.79 -11.71 -5.97
C ARG A 316 -2.69 -11.66 -7.20
N ALA A 317 -2.09 -11.56 -8.40
CA ALA A 317 -2.82 -11.38 -9.65
C ALA A 317 -3.75 -12.56 -9.95
N LYS A 318 -3.33 -13.80 -9.66
CA LYS A 318 -4.17 -15.00 -9.87
C LYS A 318 -5.45 -14.95 -9.05
N VAL A 319 -5.32 -14.68 -7.74
CA VAL A 319 -6.49 -14.60 -6.84
C VAL A 319 -7.41 -13.43 -7.24
N MET A 320 -6.81 -12.31 -7.65
CA MET A 320 -7.57 -11.14 -8.08
C MET A 320 -8.32 -11.39 -9.38
N LYS A 321 -7.73 -12.15 -10.32
CA LYS A 321 -8.38 -12.58 -11.56
C LYS A 321 -9.63 -13.44 -11.27
N GLU A 322 -9.48 -14.47 -10.42
CA GLU A 322 -10.60 -15.31 -10.00
C GLU A 322 -11.74 -14.47 -9.38
N SER A 323 -11.39 -13.49 -8.55
CA SER A 323 -12.35 -12.55 -7.96
C SER A 323 -13.00 -11.63 -9.00
N ALA A 324 -12.26 -11.23 -10.04
CA ALA A 324 -12.80 -10.43 -11.14
C ALA A 324 -13.84 -11.23 -11.92
N ASP A 325 -13.52 -12.46 -12.29
CA ASP A 325 -14.45 -13.33 -12.99
C ASP A 325 -15.72 -13.57 -12.14
N GLU A 326 -15.60 -13.91 -10.84
CA GLU A 326 -16.74 -14.07 -9.90
C GLU A 326 -17.66 -12.82 -9.87
N VAL A 327 -17.09 -11.61 -9.79
CA VAL A 327 -17.85 -10.34 -9.71
C VAL A 327 -18.54 -10.02 -11.03
N LEU A 328 -17.88 -10.24 -12.13
CA LEU A 328 -18.41 -9.90 -13.44
C LEU A 328 -19.55 -10.83 -13.87
N ASP A 329 -19.42 -12.12 -13.56
CA ASP A 329 -20.49 -13.11 -13.78
C ASP A 329 -21.71 -12.76 -12.92
N LEU A 330 -21.50 -12.42 -11.64
CA LEU A 330 -22.58 -12.02 -10.72
C LEU A 330 -23.37 -10.80 -11.24
N LEU A 331 -22.66 -9.80 -11.76
CA LEU A 331 -23.25 -8.55 -12.20
C LEU A 331 -23.81 -8.63 -13.64
N GLY A 332 -23.59 -9.73 -14.35
CA GLY A 332 -24.06 -9.92 -15.73
C GLY A 332 -23.44 -8.92 -16.72
N ILE A 333 -22.24 -8.41 -16.44
CA ILE A 333 -21.56 -7.38 -17.24
C ILE A 333 -20.43 -7.93 -18.09
N GLU A 334 -20.47 -9.22 -18.45
CA GLU A 334 -19.48 -9.89 -19.30
C GLU A 334 -19.25 -9.17 -20.64
N ASN A 335 -20.27 -8.47 -21.13
CA ASN A 335 -20.23 -7.70 -22.39
C ASN A 335 -19.75 -6.25 -22.21
N ASN A 336 -19.21 -5.89 -21.04
CA ASN A 336 -18.64 -4.55 -20.83
C ASN A 336 -17.40 -4.36 -21.75
N PRO A 337 -17.36 -3.30 -22.59
CA PRO A 337 -16.28 -3.09 -23.54
C PRO A 337 -14.89 -3.03 -22.90
N THR A 338 -14.77 -2.35 -21.75
CA THR A 338 -13.50 -2.24 -21.02
C THR A 338 -13.01 -3.61 -20.56
N LEU A 339 -13.92 -4.48 -20.13
CA LEU A 339 -13.60 -5.84 -19.73
C LEU A 339 -13.15 -6.70 -20.91
N GLN A 340 -13.83 -6.59 -22.05
CA GLN A 340 -13.44 -7.32 -23.27
C GLN A 340 -12.04 -6.89 -23.72
N VAL A 341 -11.73 -5.58 -23.68
CA VAL A 341 -10.38 -5.07 -23.91
C VAL A 341 -9.38 -5.66 -22.91
N ALA A 342 -9.73 -5.71 -21.63
CA ALA A 342 -8.86 -6.28 -20.61
C ALA A 342 -8.56 -7.77 -20.84
N LYS A 343 -9.58 -8.59 -21.11
CA LYS A 343 -9.42 -10.03 -21.36
C LYS A 343 -8.56 -10.30 -22.60
N GLU A 344 -8.78 -9.57 -23.70
CA GLU A 344 -7.99 -9.75 -24.91
C GLU A 344 -6.56 -9.24 -24.74
N LEU A 345 -6.37 -8.12 -24.04
CA LEU A 345 -5.04 -7.59 -23.74
C LEU A 345 -4.23 -8.53 -22.82
N GLU A 346 -4.89 -9.14 -21.82
CA GLU A 346 -4.29 -10.18 -21.00
C GLU A 346 -3.81 -11.37 -21.84
N LYS A 347 -4.69 -11.90 -22.72
CA LYS A 347 -4.35 -13.02 -23.58
C LYS A 347 -3.12 -12.72 -24.44
N ILE A 348 -3.10 -11.54 -25.08
CA ILE A 348 -1.96 -11.12 -25.90
C ILE A 348 -0.68 -11.00 -25.04
N ALA A 349 -0.75 -10.41 -23.87
CA ALA A 349 0.41 -10.27 -23.00
C ALA A 349 0.98 -11.62 -22.50
N LEU A 350 0.15 -12.66 -22.45
CA LEU A 350 0.58 -14.01 -22.09
C LEU A 350 1.17 -14.81 -23.26
N GLU A 351 0.88 -14.43 -24.50
CA GLU A 351 1.26 -15.16 -25.71
C GLU A 351 2.32 -14.41 -26.56
N ASP A 352 2.36 -13.10 -26.56
CA ASP A 352 3.26 -12.27 -27.37
C ASP A 352 4.70 -12.28 -26.83
N GLU A 353 5.67 -12.68 -27.63
CA GLU A 353 7.09 -12.80 -27.27
C GLU A 353 7.68 -11.54 -26.62
N TYR A 354 7.27 -10.34 -27.07
CA TYR A 354 7.75 -9.08 -26.50
C TYR A 354 7.41 -8.95 -25.00
N PHE A 355 6.19 -9.36 -24.60
CA PHE A 355 5.75 -9.29 -23.22
C PHE A 355 6.30 -10.46 -22.40
N VAL A 356 6.32 -11.67 -22.97
CA VAL A 356 6.83 -12.88 -22.31
C VAL A 356 8.32 -12.74 -22.00
N ASP A 357 9.13 -12.32 -22.97
CA ASP A 357 10.58 -12.14 -22.80
C ASP A 357 10.92 -11.07 -21.74
N ARG A 358 10.09 -10.05 -21.63
CA ARG A 358 10.23 -8.96 -20.65
C ARG A 358 9.46 -9.20 -19.35
N LYS A 359 8.76 -10.31 -19.25
CA LYS A 359 7.93 -10.69 -18.09
C LYS A 359 6.90 -9.62 -17.71
N LEU A 360 6.29 -9.00 -18.71
CA LEU A 360 5.28 -7.97 -18.57
C LEU A 360 3.89 -8.61 -18.43
N TYR A 361 3.69 -9.39 -17.38
CA TYR A 361 2.43 -10.03 -17.06
C TYR A 361 1.46 -9.06 -16.38
N PRO A 362 0.13 -9.27 -16.51
CA PRO A 362 -0.85 -8.53 -15.73
C PRO A 362 -0.60 -8.69 -14.23
N ASN A 363 -0.64 -7.59 -13.51
CA ASN A 363 -0.40 -7.55 -12.06
C ASN A 363 -1.71 -7.35 -11.27
N VAL A 364 -1.60 -7.26 -9.95
CA VAL A 364 -2.77 -7.07 -9.05
C VAL A 364 -3.57 -5.81 -9.37
N ASP A 365 -2.91 -4.73 -9.81
CA ASP A 365 -3.56 -3.44 -10.09
C ASP A 365 -4.47 -3.51 -11.33
N PHE A 366 -4.11 -4.32 -12.31
CA PHE A 366 -4.91 -4.56 -13.50
C PHE A 366 -6.29 -5.13 -13.16
N TYR A 367 -6.34 -6.18 -12.36
CA TYR A 367 -7.61 -6.83 -12.00
C TYR A 367 -8.39 -6.08 -10.93
N SER A 368 -7.72 -5.50 -9.94
CA SER A 368 -8.41 -4.74 -8.88
C SER A 368 -9.14 -3.52 -9.44
N GLY A 369 -8.56 -2.83 -10.44
CA GLY A 369 -9.24 -1.73 -11.13
C GLY A 369 -10.53 -2.16 -11.82
N ILE A 370 -10.53 -3.33 -12.46
CA ILE A 370 -11.72 -3.91 -13.11
C ILE A 370 -12.80 -4.20 -12.08
N ILE A 371 -12.46 -4.87 -10.97
CA ILE A 371 -13.41 -5.22 -9.90
C ILE A 371 -14.03 -3.96 -9.31
N LEU A 372 -13.21 -2.98 -8.92
CA LEU A 372 -13.69 -1.74 -8.30
C LEU A 372 -14.60 -0.94 -9.24
N SER A 373 -14.26 -0.89 -10.54
CA SER A 373 -15.11 -0.28 -11.55
C SER A 373 -16.44 -1.01 -11.69
N ALA A 374 -16.41 -2.35 -11.73
CA ALA A 374 -17.62 -3.17 -11.80
C ALA A 374 -18.54 -2.99 -10.58
N MET A 375 -17.96 -2.82 -9.40
CA MET A 375 -18.70 -2.49 -8.16
C MET A 375 -19.30 -1.07 -8.16
N GLY A 376 -18.95 -0.21 -9.12
CA GLY A 376 -19.46 1.16 -9.23
C GLY A 376 -18.61 2.22 -8.55
N PHE A 377 -17.39 1.92 -8.13
CA PHE A 377 -16.48 2.94 -7.61
C PHE A 377 -15.89 3.78 -8.76
N PRO A 378 -15.85 5.12 -8.60
CA PRO A 378 -15.08 5.95 -9.52
C PRO A 378 -13.58 5.72 -9.35
N THR A 379 -12.79 5.96 -10.38
CA THR A 379 -11.33 5.79 -10.36
C THR A 379 -10.64 6.55 -9.22
N SER A 380 -11.18 7.71 -8.85
CA SER A 380 -10.68 8.52 -7.72
C SER A 380 -10.75 7.81 -6.36
N MET A 381 -11.53 6.72 -6.24
CA MET A 381 -11.65 5.90 -5.02
C MET A 381 -10.68 4.71 -4.98
N PHE A 382 -9.99 4.39 -6.05
CA PHE A 382 -9.12 3.20 -6.10
C PHE A 382 -7.93 3.32 -5.13
N THR A 383 -7.21 4.44 -5.18
CA THR A 383 -6.11 4.69 -4.23
C THR A 383 -6.58 4.85 -2.77
N PRO A 384 -7.73 5.52 -2.46
CA PRO A 384 -8.36 5.46 -1.13
C PRO A 384 -8.63 4.06 -0.60
N ILE A 385 -9.14 3.15 -1.43
CA ILE A 385 -9.39 1.75 -1.06
C ILE A 385 -8.05 1.02 -0.83
N PHE A 386 -7.06 1.29 -1.65
CA PHE A 386 -5.71 0.79 -1.41
C PHE A 386 -5.15 1.31 -0.07
N ALA A 387 -5.30 2.59 0.25
CA ALA A 387 -4.82 3.19 1.50
C ALA A 387 -5.47 2.54 2.73
N LEU A 388 -6.80 2.35 2.73
CA LEU A 388 -7.48 1.69 3.84
C LEU A 388 -6.98 0.25 4.03
N SER A 389 -6.76 -0.47 2.95
CA SER A 389 -6.26 -1.86 2.96
C SER A 389 -4.83 -1.94 3.50
N ARG A 390 -3.95 -1.02 3.08
CA ARG A 390 -2.53 -0.96 3.46
C ARG A 390 -2.31 -0.43 4.88
N THR A 391 -3.30 0.17 5.48
CA THR A 391 -3.18 0.79 6.81
C THR A 391 -2.67 -0.18 7.87
N VAL A 392 -3.12 -1.43 7.87
CA VAL A 392 -2.64 -2.44 8.83
C VAL A 392 -1.15 -2.74 8.64
N GLY A 393 -0.68 -2.85 7.40
CA GLY A 393 0.73 -3.04 7.08
C GLY A 393 1.58 -1.87 7.59
N TRP A 394 1.18 -0.64 7.31
CA TRP A 394 1.86 0.55 7.82
C TRP A 394 1.94 0.58 9.34
N ILE A 395 0.83 0.26 10.02
CA ILE A 395 0.79 0.23 11.48
C ILE A 395 1.70 -0.86 12.03
N SER A 396 1.68 -2.05 11.45
CA SER A 396 2.52 -3.18 11.88
C SER A 396 4.00 -2.84 11.72
N GLN A 397 4.39 -2.26 10.59
CA GLN A 397 5.74 -1.79 10.31
C GLN A 397 6.17 -0.66 11.27
N TRP A 398 5.27 0.27 11.56
CA TRP A 398 5.50 1.33 12.53
C TRP A 398 5.66 0.77 13.96
N LYS A 399 4.80 -0.16 14.39
CA LYS A 399 4.89 -0.80 15.73
C LYS A 399 6.20 -1.56 15.88
N GLU A 400 6.61 -2.33 14.86
CA GLU A 400 7.86 -3.08 14.85
C GLU A 400 9.05 -2.13 15.02
N MET A 401 9.09 -1.04 14.24
CA MET A 401 10.16 -0.03 14.32
C MET A 401 10.21 0.64 15.71
N ILE A 402 9.07 1.05 16.28
CA ILE A 402 9.03 1.72 17.61
C ILE A 402 9.48 0.76 18.72
N ALA A 403 9.22 -0.55 18.56
CA ALA A 403 9.63 -1.56 19.52
C ALA A 403 11.11 -1.97 19.39
N ASP A 404 11.76 -1.63 18.29
CA ASP A 404 13.17 -1.97 18.06
C ASP A 404 14.11 -1.07 18.91
N PRO A 405 14.90 -1.65 19.85
CA PRO A 405 15.85 -0.89 20.64
C PRO A 405 17.00 -0.27 19.83
N GLN A 406 17.23 -0.74 18.59
CA GLN A 406 18.20 -0.19 17.67
C GLN A 406 17.65 0.93 16.79
N ASN A 407 16.34 1.25 16.92
CA ASN A 407 15.70 2.32 16.15
C ASN A 407 16.44 3.65 16.35
N LYS A 408 16.65 4.33 15.23
CA LYS A 408 17.27 5.67 15.20
C LYS A 408 16.50 6.55 14.23
N ILE A 409 16.50 7.86 14.53
CA ILE A 409 15.95 8.85 13.59
C ILE A 409 16.60 8.71 12.22
N GLY A 410 15.76 8.51 11.20
CA GLY A 410 16.19 8.42 9.82
C GLY A 410 16.74 9.76 9.31
N ARG A 411 18.03 9.80 9.00
CA ARG A 411 18.70 10.97 8.44
C ARG A 411 19.69 10.53 7.37
N PRO A 412 19.23 10.33 6.12
CA PRO A 412 20.12 9.95 5.03
C PRO A 412 21.21 11.01 4.81
N ARG A 413 22.36 10.57 4.27
CA ARG A 413 23.42 11.44 3.81
C ARG A 413 23.13 11.88 2.36
N GLN A 414 23.81 12.96 1.92
CA GLN A 414 23.77 13.41 0.54
C GLN A 414 25.17 13.59 -0.02
N LEU A 415 25.34 13.35 -1.31
CA LEU A 415 26.50 13.78 -2.08
C LEU A 415 26.25 15.24 -2.49
N TYR A 416 27.00 16.16 -1.88
CA TYR A 416 26.89 17.58 -2.22
C TYR A 416 27.70 17.88 -3.50
N ILE A 417 27.00 18.37 -4.52
CA ILE A 417 27.56 18.74 -5.82
C ILE A 417 27.30 20.23 -6.16
N GLY A 418 26.94 21.03 -5.14
CA GLY A 418 26.71 22.45 -5.30
C GLY A 418 28.02 23.27 -5.35
N SER A 419 27.89 24.58 -5.27
CA SER A 419 29.03 25.49 -5.23
C SER A 419 29.84 25.33 -3.96
N ASP A 420 31.15 25.59 -4.04
CA ASP A 420 31.99 25.74 -2.87
C ASP A 420 31.54 26.92 -2.00
N LYS A 421 32.13 27.03 -0.80
CA LYS A 421 31.85 28.11 0.13
C LYS A 421 32.06 29.48 -0.56
N ARG A 422 31.03 30.33 -0.51
CA ARG A 422 31.04 31.68 -1.07
C ARG A 422 30.70 32.67 0.03
N ASP A 423 31.32 33.84 -0.05
CA ASP A 423 30.98 34.95 0.82
C ASP A 423 29.66 35.59 0.41
N TYR A 424 28.90 36.02 1.42
CA TYR A 424 27.70 36.81 1.14
C TYR A 424 28.06 38.18 0.61
N LEU A 425 27.48 38.56 -0.51
CA LEU A 425 27.57 39.90 -1.07
C LEU A 425 26.26 40.65 -0.82
N ASP A 426 26.36 41.93 -0.48
CA ASP A 426 25.22 42.82 -0.40
C ASP A 426 24.48 42.87 -1.74
N ILE A 427 23.16 43.06 -1.71
CA ILE A 427 22.33 43.07 -2.91
C ILE A 427 22.80 44.08 -3.98
N ALA A 428 23.35 45.19 -3.55
CA ALA A 428 23.90 46.24 -4.44
C ALA A 428 25.23 45.84 -5.12
N LYS A 429 25.83 44.71 -4.71
CA LYS A 429 27.13 44.21 -5.24
C LYS A 429 27.00 42.88 -5.97
N ARG A 430 25.76 42.38 -6.21
CA ARG A 430 25.49 41.10 -6.92
C ARG A 430 25.40 41.31 -8.41
#